data_291a94bd5a525ecd3413d1168a064d1a
#
_entry.id   291a94bd5a525ecd3413d1168a064d1a
#
_cell.length_a   1.000
_cell.length_b   1.000
_cell.length_c   1.000
_cell.angle_alpha   90.00
_cell.angle_beta   90.00
_cell.angle_gamma   90.00
#
_symmetry.space_group_name_H-M   'P 1'
#
loop_
_entity.id
_entity.type
_entity.pdbx_description
1 polymer ?
#
loop_
_entity_poly.entity_id
_entity_poly.type
_entity_poly.pdbx_seq_one_letter_code
_entity_poly.pdbx_strand_id
1 'polypeptide(L)'
;SDYIKRPFDMEVVHRRVLNTIKLYAKQRRLVAMVTNQVFEKEKNSRMLISVLSEIVEFRNGESGMHVLNINILTTMILEQLVKKTDKYPLSWSNRMLISTASSLHDIGKIGIDEKILNKPGRLTPEERKIMEKHTVIGADMLANLQMYEDEPLMKVAYQICRWHHERYD
;
A
#
# COMPACT_ATOMS: atom_id res chain seq x y z
N SER A 1 30.83 -10.23 25.13
CA SER A 1 32.28 -10.47 25.01
C SER A 1 32.64 -11.67 25.87
N ASP A 2 33.09 -12.75 25.24
CA ASP A 2 33.52 -13.95 25.93
C ASP A 2 34.99 -13.81 26.39
N TYR A 3 35.23 -13.87 27.69
CA TYR A 3 36.57 -13.88 28.25
C TYR A 3 37.14 -15.31 28.30
N ILE A 4 38.31 -15.51 27.74
CA ILE A 4 39.04 -16.76 27.82
C ILE A 4 40.16 -16.56 28.80
N LYS A 5 40.12 -17.24 29.97
CA LYS A 5 41.19 -17.20 30.99
C LYS A 5 42.37 -18.09 30.59
N ARG A 6 43.60 -17.66 30.90
CA ARG A 6 44.79 -18.48 30.75
C ARG A 6 45.05 -19.33 32.01
N PRO A 7 45.53 -20.55 31.87
CA PRO A 7 45.70 -21.34 30.63
C PRO A 7 44.33 -21.72 30.06
N PHE A 8 44.22 -21.76 28.72
CA PHE A 8 42.96 -22.10 28.04
C PHE A 8 43.04 -23.50 27.39
N ASP A 9 41.97 -24.21 27.48
CA ASP A 9 41.75 -25.48 26.83
C ASP A 9 41.37 -25.24 25.36
N MET A 10 42.15 -25.76 24.42
CA MET A 10 41.96 -25.61 22.97
C MET A 10 40.64 -26.23 22.55
N GLU A 11 40.18 -27.30 23.16
CA GLU A 11 38.90 -27.92 22.80
C GLU A 11 37.72 -27.03 23.21
N VAL A 12 37.80 -26.39 24.37
CA VAL A 12 36.79 -25.41 24.82
C VAL A 12 36.74 -24.21 23.91
N VAL A 13 37.92 -23.69 23.49
CA VAL A 13 37.98 -22.57 22.52
C VAL A 13 37.40 -22.97 21.19
N HIS A 14 37.78 -24.12 20.64
CA HIS A 14 37.25 -24.62 19.38
C HIS A 14 35.71 -24.78 19.41
N ARG A 15 35.18 -25.38 20.46
CA ARG A 15 33.72 -25.56 20.65
C ARG A 15 33.00 -24.21 20.73
N ARG A 16 33.53 -23.23 21.45
CA ARG A 16 32.95 -21.87 21.52
C ARG A 16 32.94 -21.17 20.18
N VAL A 17 34.04 -21.21 19.44
CA VAL A 17 34.15 -20.63 18.10
C VAL A 17 33.13 -21.27 17.15
N LEU A 18 33.04 -22.59 17.13
CA LEU A 18 32.07 -23.30 16.30
C LEU A 18 30.62 -22.95 16.68
N ASN A 19 30.32 -22.86 17.96
CA ASN A 19 28.99 -22.48 18.42
C ASN A 19 28.64 -21.03 18.03
N THR A 20 29.58 -20.11 18.15
CA THR A 20 29.40 -18.72 17.73
C THR A 20 29.15 -18.61 16.23
N ILE A 21 29.94 -19.33 15.40
CA ILE A 21 29.73 -19.37 13.95
C ILE A 21 28.36 -19.95 13.60
N LYS A 22 27.97 -21.07 14.22
CA LYS A 22 26.64 -21.69 14.01
C LYS A 22 25.51 -20.75 14.40
N LEU A 23 25.65 -20.06 15.55
CA LEU A 23 24.66 -19.10 16.02
C LEU A 23 24.50 -17.93 15.04
N TYR A 24 25.61 -17.37 14.60
CA TYR A 24 25.63 -16.27 13.62
C TYR A 24 25.02 -16.70 12.26
N ALA A 25 25.35 -17.87 11.77
CA ALA A 25 24.76 -18.42 10.55
C ALA A 25 23.25 -18.62 10.69
N LYS A 26 22.79 -19.14 11.84
CA LYS A 26 21.37 -19.30 12.14
C LYS A 26 20.65 -17.94 12.21
N GLN A 27 21.24 -16.94 12.85
CA GLN A 27 20.69 -15.60 12.93
C GLN A 27 20.56 -14.97 11.55
N ARG A 28 21.58 -15.02 10.70
CA ARG A 28 21.52 -14.52 9.33
C ARG A 28 20.41 -15.20 8.51
N ARG A 29 20.27 -16.51 8.66
CA ARG A 29 19.20 -17.27 7.98
C ARG A 29 17.82 -16.82 8.45
N LEU A 30 17.61 -16.62 9.75
CA LEU A 30 16.35 -16.14 10.31
C LEU A 30 16.01 -14.73 9.81
N VAL A 31 16.98 -13.82 9.81
CA VAL A 31 16.78 -12.46 9.28
C VAL A 31 16.36 -12.53 7.81
N ALA A 32 17.07 -13.30 6.98
CA ALA A 32 16.72 -13.44 5.57
C ALA A 32 15.30 -14.03 5.37
N MET A 33 14.93 -15.05 6.16
CA MET A 33 13.58 -15.62 6.10
C MET A 33 12.50 -14.60 6.48
N VAL A 34 12.69 -13.85 7.57
CA VAL A 34 11.74 -12.83 8.01
C VAL A 34 11.61 -11.72 6.95
N THR A 35 12.73 -11.24 6.43
CA THR A 35 12.73 -10.22 5.37
C THR A 35 11.96 -10.69 4.13
N ASN A 36 12.18 -11.93 3.69
CA ASN A 36 11.44 -12.49 2.57
C ASN A 36 9.95 -12.64 2.87
N GLN A 37 9.57 -13.08 4.06
CA GLN A 37 8.15 -13.21 4.44
C GLN A 37 7.45 -11.84 4.46
N VAL A 38 8.09 -10.82 4.99
CA VAL A 38 7.55 -9.45 5.00
C VAL A 38 7.36 -8.95 3.56
N PHE A 39 8.36 -9.14 2.70
CA PHE A 39 8.28 -8.75 1.29
C PHE A 39 7.13 -9.44 0.54
N GLU A 40 7.01 -10.77 0.68
CA GLU A 40 5.93 -11.53 0.04
C GLU A 40 4.55 -11.13 0.59
N LYS A 41 4.43 -10.87 1.89
CA LYS A 41 3.18 -10.39 2.49
C LYS A 41 2.77 -9.04 1.90
N GLU A 42 3.69 -8.09 1.79
CA GLU A 42 3.41 -6.78 1.19
C GLU A 42 3.01 -6.88 -0.28
N LYS A 43 3.73 -7.69 -1.05
CA LYS A 43 3.44 -7.96 -2.47
C LYS A 43 2.03 -8.53 -2.64
N ASN A 44 1.66 -9.53 -1.84
CA ASN A 44 0.34 -10.16 -1.89
C ASN A 44 -0.77 -9.17 -1.50
N SER A 45 -0.54 -8.34 -0.48
CA SER A 45 -1.51 -7.31 -0.08
C SER A 45 -1.76 -6.30 -1.20
N ARG A 46 -0.71 -5.82 -1.86
CA ARG A 46 -0.85 -4.90 -3.00
C ARG A 46 -1.58 -5.56 -4.18
N MET A 47 -1.25 -6.81 -4.48
CA MET A 47 -1.92 -7.55 -5.54
C MET A 47 -3.43 -7.68 -5.25
N LEU A 48 -3.82 -8.02 -4.02
CA LEU A 48 -5.24 -8.13 -3.64
C LEU A 48 -5.96 -6.78 -3.76
N ILE A 49 -5.33 -5.69 -3.35
CA ILE A 49 -5.91 -4.34 -3.49
C ILE A 49 -6.09 -4.00 -4.97
N SER A 50 -5.09 -4.25 -5.81
CA SER A 50 -5.20 -4.02 -7.25
C SER A 50 -6.33 -4.83 -7.87
N VAL A 51 -6.43 -6.12 -7.54
CA VAL A 51 -7.49 -6.99 -8.05
C VAL A 51 -8.89 -6.48 -7.61
N LEU A 52 -9.05 -6.07 -6.35
CA LEU A 52 -10.32 -5.51 -5.87
C LEU A 52 -10.67 -4.22 -6.62
N SER A 53 -9.71 -3.34 -6.82
CA SER A 53 -9.91 -2.09 -7.56
C SER A 53 -10.26 -2.36 -9.03
N GLU A 54 -9.58 -3.32 -9.68
CA GLU A 54 -9.88 -3.72 -11.05
C GLU A 54 -11.29 -4.31 -11.20
N ILE A 55 -11.78 -5.08 -10.21
CA ILE A 55 -13.14 -5.60 -10.22
C ILE A 55 -14.18 -4.46 -10.21
N VAL A 56 -13.92 -3.39 -9.45
CA VAL A 56 -14.79 -2.22 -9.41
C VAL A 56 -14.74 -1.45 -10.74
N GLU A 57 -13.54 -1.22 -11.27
CA GLU A 57 -13.32 -0.55 -12.55
C GLU A 57 -13.90 -1.34 -13.74
N PHE A 58 -13.86 -2.67 -13.68
CA PHE A 58 -14.48 -3.52 -14.70
C PHE A 58 -15.97 -3.25 -14.89
N ARG A 59 -16.71 -2.92 -13.81
CA ARG A 59 -18.12 -2.49 -13.90
C ARG A 59 -18.30 -1.21 -14.71
N ASN A 60 -17.29 -0.36 -14.76
CA ASN A 60 -17.29 0.92 -15.45
C ASN A 60 -16.81 0.81 -16.91
N GLY A 61 -16.52 -0.39 -17.40
CA GLY A 61 -15.97 -0.61 -18.74
C GLY A 61 -14.53 -0.10 -18.90
N GLU A 62 -13.89 0.32 -17.82
CA GLU A 62 -12.48 0.71 -17.83
C GLU A 62 -11.57 -0.50 -17.89
N SER A 63 -10.43 -0.36 -18.56
CA SER A 63 -9.45 -1.46 -18.62
C SER A 63 -8.69 -1.59 -17.31
N GLY A 64 -8.35 -2.82 -16.90
CA GLY A 64 -7.53 -3.08 -15.71
C GLY A 64 -6.16 -2.39 -15.69
N MET A 65 -5.75 -1.80 -16.83
CA MET A 65 -4.57 -0.96 -16.91
C MET A 65 -4.73 0.40 -16.21
N HIS A 66 -5.98 0.85 -15.96
CA HIS A 66 -6.21 2.15 -15.30
C HIS A 66 -5.65 2.17 -13.88
N VAL A 67 -5.99 1.19 -13.06
CA VAL A 67 -5.50 1.07 -11.67
C VAL A 67 -3.98 0.99 -11.61
N LEU A 68 -3.37 0.20 -12.53
CA LEU A 68 -1.93 0.10 -12.62
C LEU A 68 -1.27 1.44 -12.97
N ASN A 69 -1.83 2.15 -13.95
CA ASN A 69 -1.32 3.45 -14.37
C ASN A 69 -1.41 4.49 -13.26
N ILE A 70 -2.51 4.55 -12.51
CA ILE A 70 -2.66 5.43 -11.35
C ILE A 70 -1.58 5.15 -10.30
N ASN A 71 -1.33 3.87 -9.99
CA ASN A 71 -0.30 3.48 -9.04
C ASN A 71 1.12 3.91 -9.51
N ILE A 72 1.45 3.67 -10.78
CA ILE A 72 2.74 4.06 -11.37
C ILE A 72 2.88 5.58 -11.36
N LEU A 73 1.88 6.33 -11.83
CA LEU A 73 1.91 7.79 -11.88
C LEU A 73 2.05 8.39 -10.49
N THR A 74 1.29 7.88 -9.50
CA THR A 74 1.40 8.31 -8.11
C THR A 74 2.82 8.10 -7.58
N THR A 75 3.40 6.92 -7.83
CA THR A 75 4.79 6.62 -7.43
C THR A 75 5.77 7.61 -8.05
N MET A 76 5.67 7.85 -9.37
CA MET A 76 6.55 8.78 -10.08
C MET A 76 6.43 10.21 -9.57
N ILE A 77 5.20 10.68 -9.31
CA ILE A 77 4.95 12.03 -8.78
C ILE A 77 5.57 12.16 -7.38
N LEU A 78 5.36 11.19 -6.50
CA LEU A 78 5.92 11.21 -5.15
C LEU A 78 7.45 11.15 -5.15
N GLU A 79 8.06 10.38 -6.05
CA GLU A 79 9.51 10.35 -6.23
C GLU A 79 10.07 11.69 -6.70
N GLN A 80 9.39 12.37 -7.61
CA GLN A 80 9.79 13.71 -8.05
C GLN A 80 9.57 14.77 -6.98
N LEU A 81 8.49 14.66 -6.21
CA LEU A 81 8.17 15.58 -5.12
C LEU A 81 9.30 15.62 -4.08
N VAL A 82 9.73 14.45 -3.60
CA VAL A 82 10.81 14.39 -2.59
C VAL A 82 12.19 14.82 -3.11
N LYS A 83 12.39 14.81 -4.43
CA LYS A 83 13.61 15.36 -5.05
C LYS A 83 13.59 16.87 -5.15
N LYS A 84 12.39 17.49 -5.24
CA LYS A 84 12.21 18.92 -5.47
C LYS A 84 12.04 19.73 -4.20
N THR A 85 11.60 19.13 -3.11
CA THR A 85 11.32 19.86 -1.87
C THR A 85 11.42 18.96 -0.64
N ASP A 86 11.95 19.50 0.43
CA ASP A 86 11.99 18.86 1.76
C ASP A 86 10.75 19.18 2.61
N LYS A 87 9.80 19.97 2.05
CA LYS A 87 8.56 20.38 2.75
C LYS A 87 7.74 19.17 3.21
N TYR A 88 7.82 18.07 2.47
CA TYR A 88 7.06 16.84 2.74
C TYR A 88 8.02 15.69 3.03
N PRO A 89 8.30 15.35 4.29
CA PRO A 89 9.22 14.29 4.67
C PRO A 89 8.59 12.91 4.44
N LEU A 90 8.44 12.53 3.16
CA LEU A 90 7.85 11.26 2.76
C LEU A 90 8.92 10.16 2.71
N SER A 91 8.94 9.32 3.74
CA SER A 91 9.75 8.09 3.72
C SER A 91 9.38 7.19 2.53
N TRP A 92 10.26 6.26 2.20
CA TRP A 92 9.95 5.25 1.19
C TRP A 92 8.65 4.50 1.52
N SER A 93 8.47 4.10 2.79
CA SER A 93 7.26 3.42 3.26
C SER A 93 6.00 4.26 3.07
N ASN A 94 6.07 5.57 3.36
CA ASN A 94 4.93 6.48 3.17
C ASN A 94 4.56 6.61 1.70
N ARG A 95 5.56 6.72 0.80
CA ARG A 95 5.31 6.78 -0.65
C ARG A 95 4.64 5.51 -1.16
N MET A 96 5.12 4.34 -0.71
CA MET A 96 4.51 3.06 -1.07
C MET A 96 3.08 2.92 -0.54
N LEU A 97 2.84 3.41 0.69
CA LEU A 97 1.51 3.43 1.30
C LEU A 97 0.53 4.28 0.48
N ILE A 98 0.92 5.51 0.13
CA ILE A 98 0.10 6.42 -0.67
C ILE A 98 -0.17 5.83 -2.06
N SER A 99 0.86 5.29 -2.71
CA SER A 99 0.72 4.65 -4.02
C SER A 99 -0.23 3.43 -3.98
N THR A 100 -0.16 2.62 -2.94
CA THR A 100 -1.08 1.49 -2.76
C THR A 100 -2.51 1.98 -2.49
N ALA A 101 -2.67 2.98 -1.63
CA ALA A 101 -3.97 3.57 -1.30
C ALA A 101 -4.63 4.24 -2.51
N SER A 102 -3.85 4.82 -3.43
CA SER A 102 -4.40 5.46 -4.64
C SER A 102 -5.15 4.51 -5.56
N SER A 103 -4.86 3.21 -5.50
CA SER A 103 -5.62 2.20 -6.23
C SER A 103 -7.09 2.12 -5.80
N LEU A 104 -7.41 2.57 -4.58
CA LEU A 104 -8.75 2.52 -4.01
C LEU A 104 -9.57 3.79 -4.25
N HIS A 105 -9.06 4.80 -4.96
CA HIS A 105 -9.70 6.11 -5.11
C HIS A 105 -11.16 6.02 -5.57
N ASP A 106 -11.46 5.11 -6.46
CA ASP A 106 -12.74 4.92 -7.13
C ASP A 106 -13.58 3.74 -6.59
N ILE A 107 -13.19 3.16 -5.45
CA ILE A 107 -13.91 2.00 -4.86
C ILE A 107 -15.41 2.30 -4.63
N GLY A 108 -15.76 3.55 -4.40
CA GLY A 108 -17.15 3.99 -4.20
C GLY A 108 -18.02 3.93 -5.45
N LYS A 109 -17.45 3.76 -6.65
CA LYS A 109 -18.22 3.52 -7.87
C LYS A 109 -19.12 2.27 -7.77
N ILE A 110 -18.80 1.34 -6.86
CA ILE A 110 -19.63 0.17 -6.59
C ILE A 110 -21.05 0.55 -6.14
N GLY A 111 -21.22 1.70 -5.49
CA GLY A 111 -22.51 2.21 -5.02
C GLY A 111 -23.27 3.09 -6.03
N ILE A 112 -22.72 3.28 -7.22
CA ILE A 112 -23.38 4.07 -8.28
C ILE A 112 -24.24 3.16 -9.15
N ASP A 113 -25.44 3.67 -9.47
CA ASP A 113 -26.38 2.96 -10.36
C ASP A 113 -25.75 2.75 -11.74
N GLU A 114 -25.86 1.54 -12.26
CA GLU A 114 -25.25 1.14 -13.53
C GLU A 114 -25.72 1.97 -14.71
N LYS A 115 -26.97 2.44 -14.68
CA LYS A 115 -27.52 3.31 -15.74
C LYS A 115 -26.81 4.67 -15.81
N ILE A 116 -26.25 5.13 -14.70
CA ILE A 116 -25.47 6.37 -14.62
C ILE A 116 -24.01 6.07 -14.90
N LEU A 117 -23.49 5.01 -14.28
CA LEU A 117 -22.11 4.59 -14.38
C LEU A 117 -21.71 4.29 -15.84
N ASN A 118 -22.55 3.53 -16.56
CA ASN A 118 -22.32 3.06 -17.92
C ASN A 118 -23.19 3.79 -18.96
N LYS A 119 -23.64 5.01 -18.65
CA LYS A 119 -24.49 5.78 -19.57
C LYS A 119 -23.74 6.07 -20.88
N PRO A 120 -24.29 5.69 -22.04
CA PRO A 120 -23.71 6.09 -23.29
C PRO A 120 -23.93 7.60 -23.52
N GLY A 121 -22.84 8.37 -23.49
CA GLY A 121 -22.84 9.80 -23.70
C GLY A 121 -22.62 10.64 -22.43
N ARG A 122 -22.95 11.93 -22.51
CA ARG A 122 -22.73 12.87 -21.40
C ARG A 122 -23.77 12.70 -20.29
N LEU A 123 -23.32 12.78 -19.05
CA LEU A 123 -24.20 12.85 -17.88
C LEU A 123 -24.94 14.21 -17.84
N THR A 124 -26.20 14.20 -17.43
CA THR A 124 -26.91 15.43 -17.07
C THR A 124 -26.30 16.02 -15.79
N PRO A 125 -26.60 17.30 -15.44
CA PRO A 125 -26.13 17.88 -14.18
C PRO A 125 -26.57 17.09 -12.94
N GLU A 126 -27.77 16.53 -12.95
CA GLU A 126 -28.31 15.71 -11.85
C GLU A 126 -27.57 14.37 -11.74
N GLU A 127 -27.39 13.69 -12.88
CA GLU A 127 -26.63 12.43 -12.94
C GLU A 127 -25.16 12.63 -12.53
N ARG A 128 -24.58 13.77 -12.91
CA ARG A 128 -23.22 14.13 -12.50
C ARG A 128 -23.10 14.26 -10.98
N LYS A 129 -24.06 14.90 -10.34
CA LYS A 129 -24.12 14.98 -8.87
C LYS A 129 -24.24 13.60 -8.20
N ILE A 130 -24.93 12.65 -8.86
CA ILE A 130 -24.99 11.28 -8.36
C ILE A 130 -23.64 10.59 -8.56
N MET A 131 -23.01 10.73 -9.72
CA MET A 131 -21.69 10.19 -9.99
C MET A 131 -20.65 10.71 -9.00
N GLU A 132 -20.64 12.00 -8.69
CA GLU A 132 -19.71 12.63 -7.73
C GLU A 132 -19.81 12.03 -6.33
N LYS A 133 -20.94 11.41 -5.97
CA LYS A 133 -21.10 10.75 -4.66
C LYS A 133 -20.19 9.54 -4.47
N HIS A 134 -19.57 8.99 -5.53
CA HIS A 134 -18.66 7.85 -5.36
C HIS A 134 -17.53 8.19 -4.37
N THR A 135 -17.08 9.45 -4.31
CA THR A 135 -16.04 9.88 -3.35
C THR A 135 -16.48 9.71 -1.90
N VAL A 136 -17.74 10.10 -1.59
CA VAL A 136 -18.33 9.94 -0.26
C VAL A 136 -18.62 8.48 0.03
N ILE A 137 -19.23 7.77 -0.91
CA ILE A 137 -19.57 6.35 -0.77
C ILE A 137 -18.30 5.53 -0.49
N GLY A 138 -17.22 5.75 -1.24
CA GLY A 138 -15.94 5.05 -1.04
C GLY A 138 -15.32 5.35 0.32
N ALA A 139 -15.32 6.64 0.72
CA ALA A 139 -14.84 7.04 2.03
C ALA A 139 -15.67 6.40 3.16
N ASP A 140 -16.98 6.42 3.07
CA ASP A 140 -17.88 5.82 4.07
C ASP A 140 -17.72 4.29 4.14
N MET A 141 -17.54 3.63 3.01
CA MET A 141 -17.25 2.18 2.97
C MET A 141 -15.98 1.86 3.75
N LEU A 142 -14.90 2.62 3.55
CA LEU A 142 -13.63 2.41 4.25
C LEU A 142 -13.75 2.75 5.74
N ALA A 143 -14.47 3.82 6.10
CA ALA A 143 -14.72 4.21 7.49
C ALA A 143 -15.53 3.17 8.27
N ASN A 144 -16.45 2.46 7.60
CA ASN A 144 -17.27 1.42 8.22
C ASN A 144 -16.50 0.11 8.51
N LEU A 145 -15.26 -0.02 8.03
CA LEU A 145 -14.39 -1.17 8.34
C LEU A 145 -13.70 -0.98 9.70
N GLN A 146 -14.48 -0.93 10.78
CA GLN A 146 -14.02 -0.63 12.15
C GLN A 146 -12.81 -1.45 12.61
N MET A 147 -12.71 -2.72 12.18
CA MET A 147 -11.57 -3.59 12.52
C MET A 147 -10.22 -3.05 12.00
N TYR A 148 -10.23 -2.15 11.03
CA TYR A 148 -9.05 -1.61 10.35
C TYR A 148 -8.93 -0.09 10.48
N GLU A 149 -9.73 0.52 11.34
CA GLU A 149 -9.78 1.97 11.53
C GLU A 149 -8.40 2.58 11.86
N ASP A 150 -7.57 1.86 12.60
CA ASP A 150 -6.22 2.29 12.97
C ASP A 150 -5.14 1.98 11.93
N GLU A 151 -5.46 1.20 10.92
CA GLU A 151 -4.48 0.85 9.88
C GLU A 151 -4.12 2.07 9.02
N PRO A 152 -2.81 2.40 8.88
CA PRO A 152 -2.37 3.56 8.11
C PRO A 152 -2.89 3.57 6.67
N LEU A 153 -3.00 2.39 6.05
CA LEU A 153 -3.52 2.24 4.70
C LEU A 153 -4.97 2.73 4.59
N MET A 154 -5.81 2.36 5.57
CA MET A 154 -7.23 2.75 5.57
C MET A 154 -7.42 4.25 5.76
N LYS A 155 -6.61 4.86 6.65
CA LYS A 155 -6.63 6.32 6.86
C LYS A 155 -6.26 7.08 5.59
N VAL A 156 -5.22 6.64 4.89
CA VAL A 156 -4.79 7.28 3.64
C VAL A 156 -5.78 7.01 2.51
N ALA A 157 -6.27 5.77 2.38
CA ALA A 157 -7.27 5.42 1.37
C ALA A 157 -8.58 6.21 1.55
N TYR A 158 -9.05 6.38 2.79
CA TYR A 158 -10.19 7.24 3.11
C TYR A 158 -10.00 8.67 2.57
N GLN A 159 -8.87 9.29 2.86
CA GLN A 159 -8.57 10.64 2.41
C GLN A 159 -8.51 10.73 0.88
N ILE A 160 -7.89 9.75 0.23
CA ILE A 160 -7.82 9.71 -1.23
C ILE A 160 -9.22 9.54 -1.82
N CYS A 161 -10.01 8.56 -1.38
CA CYS A 161 -11.39 8.38 -1.84
C CYS A 161 -12.19 9.66 -1.69
N ARG A 162 -12.08 10.32 -0.54
CA ARG A 162 -12.92 11.48 -0.20
C ARG A 162 -12.57 12.72 -1.02
N TRP A 163 -11.28 12.92 -1.36
CA TRP A 163 -10.76 14.20 -1.83
C TRP A 163 -10.04 14.16 -3.18
N HIS A 164 -9.98 13.04 -3.91
CA HIS A 164 -9.21 12.93 -5.15
C HIS A 164 -9.74 13.81 -6.30
N HIS A 165 -10.95 14.33 -6.20
CA HIS A 165 -11.53 15.30 -7.14
C HIS A 165 -11.39 16.76 -6.68
N GLU A 166 -10.87 16.99 -5.46
CA GLU A 166 -10.64 18.35 -4.98
C GLU A 166 -9.52 19.04 -5.75
N ARG A 167 -9.73 20.32 -6.01
CA ARG A 167 -8.74 21.16 -6.67
C ARG A 167 -7.84 21.82 -5.62
N TYR A 168 -6.64 22.16 -6.05
CA TYR A 168 -5.67 22.87 -5.21
C TYR A 168 -6.01 24.34 -5.05
N ASP A 169 -6.69 24.94 -6.03
CA ASP A 169 -7.09 26.35 -6.14
C ASP A 169 -8.49 26.63 -5.56
#